data_b44269e8e0a9a73789073f683309c1e1
#
_entry.id   b44269e8e0a9a73789073f683309c1e1
#
_cell.length_a   1.000
_cell.length_b   1.000
_cell.length_c   1.000
_cell.angle_alpha   90.00
_cell.angle_beta   90.00
_cell.angle_gamma   90.00
#
_symmetry.space_group_name_H-M   'P 1'
#
loop_
_entity.id
_entity.type
_entity.pdbx_description
1 polymer ?
#
loop_
_entity_poly.entity_id
_entity_poly.type
_entity_poly.pdbx_seq_one_letter_code
_entity_poly.pdbx_strand_id
1 'polypeptide(L)'
;MNTLLYNRIRRICVFKKIVSFVLVVIAVATCSTVGQAATYQKGDVNKDGNINIFDVTLTQIYITGHTPANFTLYYADFNGDGSITVNDISTIQLYMANQLFIYNDFFYTVANNTATITNYRGTAKKLSVPNYMYTDKQEAIKVTAIGDKALYGKYQLTEVTIADNIRKIGDYAFANCKNLTTVTIKNDKCHIDSSSFENCPISSFKFG
;
A
#
# COMPACT_ATOMS: atom_id res chain seq x y z
N MET A 1 52.44 21.27 -16.66
CA MET A 1 51.16 20.98 -17.35
C MET A 1 50.28 22.18 -17.16
N ASN A 2 49.88 22.84 -18.24
CA ASN A 2 49.47 24.25 -18.32
C ASN A 2 48.07 24.45 -17.67
N THR A 3 47.95 25.27 -16.64
CA THR A 3 46.73 25.61 -15.91
C THR A 3 45.61 26.07 -16.82
N LEU A 4 45.94 26.69 -17.95
CA LEU A 4 45.00 27.10 -19.00
C LEU A 4 44.32 25.91 -19.69
N LEU A 5 45.04 24.81 -19.90
CA LEU A 5 44.51 23.60 -20.53
C LEU A 5 43.54 22.85 -19.59
N TYR A 6 43.89 22.80 -18.30
CA TYR A 6 43.04 22.19 -17.27
C TYR A 6 41.71 22.94 -17.10
N ASN A 7 41.73 24.25 -17.08
CA ASN A 7 40.54 25.09 -16.97
C ASN A 7 39.64 25.00 -18.22
N ARG A 8 40.27 24.81 -19.41
CA ARG A 8 39.52 24.63 -20.65
C ARG A 8 38.82 23.29 -20.72
N ILE A 9 39.47 22.21 -20.27
CA ILE A 9 38.87 20.86 -20.19
C ILE A 9 37.73 20.84 -19.19
N ARG A 10 37.89 21.49 -18.02
CA ARG A 10 36.84 21.57 -16.98
C ARG A 10 35.61 22.29 -17.48
N ARG A 11 35.78 23.39 -18.23
CA ARG A 11 34.62 24.12 -18.85
C ARG A 11 33.90 23.28 -19.91
N ILE A 12 34.65 22.49 -20.72
CA ILE A 12 34.04 21.61 -21.72
C ILE A 12 33.25 20.47 -21.06
N CYS A 13 33.77 19.88 -19.96
CA CYS A 13 33.07 18.85 -19.20
C CYS A 13 31.78 19.36 -18.53
N VAL A 14 31.82 20.57 -17.95
CA VAL A 14 30.64 21.20 -17.35
C VAL A 14 29.62 21.55 -18.42
N PHE A 15 30.06 22.06 -19.57
CA PHE A 15 29.17 22.38 -20.68
C PHE A 15 28.50 21.15 -21.30
N LYS A 16 29.24 20.02 -21.44
CA LYS A 16 28.64 18.76 -21.89
C LYS A 16 27.62 18.18 -20.88
N LYS A 17 27.87 18.33 -19.56
CA LYS A 17 26.90 17.92 -18.54
C LYS A 17 25.63 18.80 -18.56
N ILE A 18 25.78 20.11 -18.75
CA ILE A 18 24.65 21.04 -18.83
C ILE A 18 23.85 20.81 -20.12
N VAL A 19 24.52 20.61 -21.25
CA VAL A 19 23.84 20.31 -22.52
C VAL A 19 23.14 18.97 -22.48
N SER A 20 23.74 17.95 -21.84
CA SER A 20 23.08 16.65 -21.63
C SER A 20 21.88 16.75 -20.72
N PHE A 21 21.95 17.58 -19.67
CA PHE A 21 20.83 17.81 -18.74
C PHE A 21 19.69 18.60 -19.41
N VAL A 22 20.02 19.60 -20.20
CA VAL A 22 19.05 20.40 -20.98
C VAL A 22 18.40 19.55 -22.09
N LEU A 23 19.15 18.68 -22.77
CA LEU A 23 18.60 17.76 -23.76
C LEU A 23 17.68 16.71 -23.14
N VAL A 24 17.99 16.21 -21.92
CA VAL A 24 17.09 15.30 -21.18
C VAL A 24 15.82 16.03 -20.75
N VAL A 25 15.93 17.28 -20.29
CA VAL A 25 14.76 18.08 -19.88
C VAL A 25 13.90 18.45 -21.11
N ILE A 26 14.51 18.77 -22.27
CA ILE A 26 13.76 19.06 -23.51
C ILE A 26 13.15 17.77 -24.08
N ALA A 27 13.83 16.61 -23.99
CA ALA A 27 13.27 15.33 -24.41
C ALA A 27 12.08 14.89 -23.52
N VAL A 28 12.09 15.24 -22.24
CA VAL A 28 10.95 15.03 -21.34
C VAL A 28 9.81 16.02 -21.64
N ALA A 29 10.13 17.25 -22.08
CA ALA A 29 9.12 18.26 -22.41
C ALA A 29 8.45 18.07 -23.79
N THR A 30 9.04 17.28 -24.70
CA THR A 30 8.47 17.01 -26.03
C THR A 30 7.87 15.60 -26.17
N CYS A 31 8.01 14.75 -25.16
CA CYS A 31 7.29 13.47 -25.06
C CYS A 31 6.00 13.62 -24.26
N SER A 32 5.30 14.71 -24.44
CA SER A 32 3.97 14.90 -23.88
C SER A 32 2.95 14.71 -24.98
N THR A 33 2.23 13.67 -24.86
CA THR A 33 0.86 13.31 -25.25
C THR A 33 0.75 11.90 -25.82
N VAL A 34 1.49 10.96 -25.28
CA VAL A 34 0.84 9.68 -25.05
C VAL A 34 0.10 9.91 -23.73
N GLY A 35 -1.21 10.06 -23.78
CA GLY A 35 -2.02 10.30 -22.60
C GLY A 35 -1.65 9.26 -21.55
N GLN A 36 -0.99 9.68 -20.48
CA GLN A 36 -0.87 8.86 -19.29
C GLN A 36 -2.32 8.59 -18.89
N ALA A 37 -2.76 7.35 -19.05
CA ALA A 37 -4.06 6.96 -18.54
C ALA A 37 -4.09 7.40 -17.07
N ALA A 38 -5.02 8.26 -16.72
CA ALA A 38 -5.15 8.75 -15.36
C ALA A 38 -5.30 7.52 -14.47
N THR A 39 -4.32 7.30 -13.59
CA THR A 39 -4.35 6.19 -12.64
C THR A 39 -5.18 6.63 -11.45
N TYR A 40 -6.44 6.26 -11.46
CA TYR A 40 -7.34 6.47 -10.34
C TYR A 40 -7.06 5.43 -9.25
N GLN A 41 -7.21 5.81 -8.00
CA GLN A 41 -6.99 4.91 -6.88
C GLN A 41 -8.31 4.42 -6.29
N LYS A 42 -8.27 3.31 -5.57
CA LYS A 42 -9.43 2.82 -4.81
C LYS A 42 -9.93 3.93 -3.89
N GLY A 43 -11.24 4.14 -3.84
CA GLY A 43 -11.90 5.23 -3.12
C GLY A 43 -12.30 6.41 -4.01
N ASP A 44 -11.67 6.63 -5.16
CA ASP A 44 -12.04 7.63 -6.15
C ASP A 44 -13.08 7.01 -7.11
N VAL A 45 -14.33 6.93 -6.65
CA VAL A 45 -15.39 6.22 -7.36
C VAL A 45 -15.94 6.98 -8.56
N ASN A 46 -15.75 8.31 -8.59
CA ASN A 46 -16.18 9.19 -9.68
C ASN A 46 -15.05 9.47 -10.69
N LYS A 47 -13.81 9.06 -10.39
CA LYS A 47 -12.62 9.26 -11.21
C LYS A 47 -12.27 10.74 -11.45
N ASP A 48 -12.46 11.58 -10.45
CA ASP A 48 -12.06 13.00 -10.52
C ASP A 48 -10.59 13.25 -10.08
N GLY A 49 -9.91 12.20 -9.63
CA GLY A 49 -8.53 12.23 -9.16
C GLY A 49 -8.37 12.51 -7.68
N ASN A 50 -9.48 12.66 -6.94
CA ASN A 50 -9.45 12.94 -5.51
C ASN A 50 -10.36 11.97 -4.74
N ILE A 51 -9.93 11.54 -3.57
CA ILE A 51 -10.79 10.82 -2.63
C ILE A 51 -11.36 11.84 -1.65
N ASN A 52 -12.66 12.06 -1.70
CA ASN A 52 -13.31 13.12 -0.94
C ASN A 52 -14.78 12.75 -0.56
N ILE A 53 -15.50 13.70 0.02
CA ILE A 53 -16.88 13.48 0.49
C ILE A 53 -17.86 13.10 -0.63
N PHE A 54 -17.58 13.46 -1.88
CA PHE A 54 -18.43 13.07 -3.02
C PHE A 54 -18.35 11.57 -3.27
N ASP A 55 -17.16 10.95 -3.13
CA ASP A 55 -17.00 9.50 -3.27
C ASP A 55 -17.74 8.75 -2.17
N VAL A 56 -17.69 9.26 -0.94
CA VAL A 56 -18.49 8.76 0.18
C VAL A 56 -19.96 8.81 -0.17
N THR A 57 -20.46 9.95 -0.65
CA THR A 57 -21.87 10.15 -0.98
C THR A 57 -22.31 9.22 -2.12
N LEU A 58 -21.52 9.09 -3.18
CA LEU A 58 -21.84 8.20 -4.30
C LEU A 58 -21.89 6.73 -3.85
N THR A 59 -20.95 6.32 -2.99
CA THR A 59 -20.94 4.97 -2.43
C THR A 59 -22.16 4.74 -1.53
N GLN A 60 -22.58 5.73 -0.73
CA GLN A 60 -23.80 5.67 0.07
C GLN A 60 -25.05 5.48 -0.81
N ILE A 61 -25.17 6.25 -1.89
CA ILE A 61 -26.29 6.12 -2.84
C ILE A 61 -26.31 4.73 -3.46
N TYR A 62 -25.14 4.20 -3.85
CA TYR A 62 -25.03 2.85 -4.41
C TYR A 62 -25.52 1.77 -3.43
N ILE A 63 -25.14 1.84 -2.16
CA ILE A 63 -25.55 0.87 -1.13
C ILE A 63 -27.07 0.87 -0.91
N THR A 64 -27.77 2.01 -1.16
CA THR A 64 -29.24 2.06 -1.09
C THR A 64 -29.94 1.46 -2.31
N GLY A 65 -29.21 0.86 -3.24
CA GLY A 65 -29.76 0.21 -4.44
C GLY A 65 -29.88 1.12 -5.65
N HIS A 66 -29.30 2.32 -5.62
CA HIS A 66 -29.29 3.27 -6.73
C HIS A 66 -27.87 3.41 -7.29
N THR A 67 -27.68 3.15 -8.57
CA THR A 67 -26.38 3.36 -9.21
C THR A 67 -26.24 4.82 -9.67
N PRO A 68 -25.37 5.63 -9.04
CA PRO A 68 -25.19 7.02 -9.44
C PRO A 68 -24.53 7.13 -10.82
N ALA A 69 -24.78 8.24 -11.52
CA ALA A 69 -24.02 8.60 -12.70
C ALA A 69 -22.53 8.76 -12.32
N ASN A 70 -21.63 8.35 -13.20
CA ASN A 70 -20.16 8.41 -13.02
C ASN A 70 -19.64 7.56 -11.83
N PHE A 71 -20.36 6.54 -11.40
CA PHE A 71 -19.94 5.63 -10.35
C PHE A 71 -19.22 4.41 -10.92
N THR A 72 -18.05 4.07 -10.35
CA THR A 72 -17.27 2.92 -10.79
C THR A 72 -17.10 1.91 -9.66
N LEU A 73 -17.80 0.78 -9.76
CA LEU A 73 -17.80 -0.31 -8.79
C LEU A 73 -16.40 -0.76 -8.34
N TYR A 74 -15.46 -0.87 -9.30
CA TYR A 74 -14.09 -1.31 -9.00
C TYR A 74 -13.40 -0.46 -7.94
N TYR A 75 -13.69 0.85 -7.87
CA TYR A 75 -13.08 1.76 -6.91
C TYR A 75 -13.85 1.85 -5.59
N ALA A 76 -15.08 1.34 -5.52
CA ALA A 76 -15.93 1.46 -4.36
C ALA A 76 -15.63 0.44 -3.25
N ASP A 77 -15.11 -0.74 -3.60
CA ASP A 77 -14.57 -1.70 -2.63
C ASP A 77 -13.20 -1.19 -2.14
N PHE A 78 -13.25 -0.23 -1.21
CA PHE A 78 -12.06 0.47 -0.74
C PHE A 78 -11.21 -0.39 0.18
N ASN A 79 -11.84 -1.20 1.03
CA ASN A 79 -11.16 -2.07 1.97
C ASN A 79 -10.66 -3.39 1.33
N GLY A 80 -11.13 -3.72 0.11
CA GLY A 80 -10.70 -4.89 -0.65
C GLY A 80 -11.22 -6.21 -0.10
N ASP A 81 -12.41 -6.21 0.52
CA ASP A 81 -13.05 -7.44 1.03
C ASP A 81 -13.94 -8.14 -0.01
N GLY A 82 -14.13 -7.55 -1.18
CA GLY A 82 -14.93 -8.07 -2.29
C GLY A 82 -16.40 -7.68 -2.24
N SER A 83 -16.80 -6.82 -1.29
CA SER A 83 -18.17 -6.36 -1.11
C SER A 83 -18.21 -4.85 -0.96
N ILE A 84 -19.22 -4.18 -1.50
CA ILE A 84 -19.39 -2.72 -1.32
C ILE A 84 -20.42 -2.51 -0.22
N THR A 85 -19.98 -2.06 0.94
CA THR A 85 -20.78 -1.93 2.17
C THR A 85 -20.48 -0.63 2.91
N VAL A 86 -21.16 -0.42 4.03
CA VAL A 86 -20.87 0.69 4.94
C VAL A 86 -19.45 0.67 5.50
N ASN A 87 -18.79 -0.50 5.48
CA ASN A 87 -17.39 -0.62 5.90
C ASN A 87 -16.45 0.12 4.97
N ASP A 88 -16.70 0.13 3.66
CA ASP A 88 -15.92 0.91 2.69
C ASP A 88 -16.06 2.40 2.96
N ILE A 89 -17.27 2.86 3.22
CA ILE A 89 -17.56 4.25 3.57
C ILE A 89 -16.77 4.66 4.82
N SER A 90 -16.85 3.85 5.88
CA SER A 90 -16.12 4.11 7.13
C SER A 90 -14.62 4.13 6.92
N THR A 91 -14.11 3.24 6.07
CA THR A 91 -12.68 3.15 5.75
C THR A 91 -12.20 4.36 4.95
N ILE A 92 -12.99 4.84 3.97
CA ILE A 92 -12.72 6.10 3.24
C ILE A 92 -12.71 7.28 4.21
N GLN A 93 -13.68 7.37 5.13
CA GLN A 93 -13.75 8.45 6.09
C GLN A 93 -12.56 8.48 7.05
N LEU A 94 -12.11 7.32 7.53
CA LEU A 94 -10.89 7.22 8.36
C LEU A 94 -9.64 7.63 7.58
N TYR A 95 -9.54 7.25 6.31
CA TYR A 95 -8.45 7.68 5.43
C TYR A 95 -8.45 9.20 5.25
N MET A 96 -9.60 9.80 4.92
CA MET A 96 -9.76 11.26 4.79
C MET A 96 -9.44 12.02 6.08
N ALA A 97 -9.72 11.43 7.25
CA ALA A 97 -9.39 12.00 8.56
C ALA A 97 -7.92 11.84 8.97
N ASN A 98 -7.05 11.31 8.09
CA ASN A 98 -5.65 10.97 8.38
C ASN A 98 -5.45 10.05 9.60
N GLN A 99 -6.45 9.22 9.91
CA GLN A 99 -6.36 8.20 10.95
C GLN A 99 -5.99 6.82 10.39
N LEU A 100 -6.09 6.66 9.08
CA LEU A 100 -5.73 5.46 8.34
C LEU A 100 -4.81 5.86 7.18
N PHE A 101 -3.76 5.09 6.98
CA PHE A 101 -2.78 5.29 5.91
C PHE A 101 -2.74 4.06 5.01
N ILE A 102 -2.29 4.25 3.77
CA ILE A 102 -2.16 3.17 2.80
C ILE A 102 -0.73 3.16 2.26
N TYR A 103 -0.12 1.98 2.24
CA TYR A 103 1.18 1.75 1.62
C TYR A 103 1.23 0.35 0.99
N ASN A 104 1.43 0.26 -0.32
CA ASN A 104 1.51 -1.01 -1.07
C ASN A 104 0.35 -1.97 -0.73
N ASP A 105 -0.88 -1.51 -0.82
CA ASP A 105 -2.11 -2.26 -0.48
C ASP A 105 -2.29 -2.62 1.00
N PHE A 106 -1.39 -2.24 1.88
CA PHE A 106 -1.59 -2.33 3.32
C PHE A 106 -2.26 -1.06 3.84
N PHE A 107 -3.32 -1.25 4.62
CA PHE A 107 -3.86 -0.21 5.49
C PHE A 107 -3.17 -0.29 6.84
N TYR A 108 -2.82 0.84 7.40
CA TYR A 108 -2.18 0.90 8.70
C TYR A 108 -2.55 2.17 9.48
N THR A 109 -2.51 2.06 10.78
CA THR A 109 -2.63 3.18 11.71
C THR A 109 -1.29 3.46 12.35
N VAL A 110 -1.07 4.69 12.80
CA VAL A 110 0.17 5.11 13.47
C VAL A 110 -0.14 5.54 14.90
N ALA A 111 0.55 4.95 15.85
CA ALA A 111 0.53 5.34 17.24
C ALA A 111 1.94 5.24 17.84
N ASN A 112 2.34 6.21 18.64
CA ASN A 112 3.66 6.25 19.29
C ASN A 112 4.82 6.03 18.29
N ASN A 113 4.72 6.63 17.11
CA ASN A 113 5.69 6.52 16.02
C ASN A 113 5.92 5.08 15.50
N THR A 114 4.93 4.22 15.66
CA THR A 114 4.93 2.86 15.11
C THR A 114 3.66 2.59 14.33
N ALA A 115 3.76 1.73 13.30
CA ALA A 115 2.63 1.32 12.50
C ALA A 115 2.08 -0.04 12.93
N THR A 116 0.74 -0.14 12.94
CA THR A 116 -0.01 -1.39 13.03
C THR A 116 -0.76 -1.60 11.73
N ILE A 117 -0.52 -2.72 11.06
CA ILE A 117 -1.29 -3.11 9.87
C ILE A 117 -2.71 -3.46 10.31
N THR A 118 -3.70 -2.84 9.69
CA THR A 118 -5.12 -3.05 10.01
C THR A 118 -5.88 -3.78 8.92
N ASN A 119 -5.40 -3.72 7.67
CA ASN A 119 -5.98 -4.48 6.57
C ASN A 119 -4.95 -4.64 5.43
N TYR A 120 -5.19 -5.61 4.55
CA TYR A 120 -4.48 -5.80 3.29
C TYR A 120 -5.48 -6.03 2.17
N ARG A 121 -5.51 -5.15 1.17
CA ARG A 121 -6.44 -5.25 0.02
C ARG A 121 -5.83 -5.90 -1.22
N GLY A 122 -4.55 -6.23 -1.18
CA GLY A 122 -3.86 -6.87 -2.31
C GLY A 122 -4.24 -8.33 -2.50
N THR A 123 -3.83 -8.87 -3.64
CA THR A 123 -4.14 -10.22 -4.11
C THR A 123 -2.90 -11.10 -4.26
N ALA A 124 -1.80 -10.75 -3.58
CA ALA A 124 -0.56 -11.49 -3.69
C ALA A 124 -0.70 -12.94 -3.21
N LYS A 125 -0.13 -13.88 -3.97
CA LYS A 125 0.00 -15.28 -3.55
C LYS A 125 1.12 -15.45 -2.52
N LYS A 126 2.22 -14.73 -2.70
CA LYS A 126 3.35 -14.67 -1.77
C LYS A 126 3.48 -13.24 -1.26
N LEU A 127 3.43 -13.05 0.03
CA LEU A 127 3.42 -11.75 0.66
C LEU A 127 4.61 -11.59 1.60
N SER A 128 5.32 -10.48 1.45
CA SER A 128 6.31 -10.04 2.41
C SER A 128 5.76 -8.84 3.19
N VAL A 129 5.56 -9.00 4.48
CA VAL A 129 5.18 -7.90 5.36
C VAL A 129 6.42 -7.03 5.62
N PRO A 130 6.38 -5.73 5.31
CA PRO A 130 7.57 -4.88 5.37
C PRO A 130 7.93 -4.48 6.81
N ASN A 131 9.21 -4.11 7.02
CA ASN A 131 9.69 -3.52 8.28
C ASN A 131 9.25 -2.08 8.49
N TYR A 132 9.04 -1.35 7.40
CA TYR A 132 8.68 0.06 7.39
C TYR A 132 7.58 0.33 6.38
N MET A 133 6.72 1.27 6.70
CA MET A 133 5.76 1.88 5.80
C MET A 133 6.06 3.36 5.70
N TYR A 134 5.56 4.02 4.66
CA TYR A 134 5.87 5.43 4.39
C TYR A 134 4.57 6.23 4.35
N THR A 135 4.57 7.36 5.06
CA THR A 135 3.49 8.34 4.99
C THR A 135 3.55 9.10 3.65
N ASP A 136 2.53 9.89 3.36
CA ASP A 136 2.51 10.78 2.18
C ASP A 136 3.67 11.77 2.17
N LYS A 137 4.22 12.09 3.34
CA LYS A 137 5.41 12.93 3.50
C LYS A 137 6.73 12.18 3.34
N GLN A 138 6.70 10.90 2.92
CA GLN A 138 7.86 10.03 2.80
C GLN A 138 8.58 9.75 4.13
N GLU A 139 7.90 9.91 5.25
CA GLU A 139 8.44 9.56 6.57
C GLU A 139 8.32 8.05 6.77
N ALA A 140 9.44 7.41 7.12
CA ALA A 140 9.49 5.98 7.39
C ALA A 140 8.94 5.66 8.78
N ILE A 141 7.84 4.92 8.84
CA ILE A 141 7.22 4.47 10.09
C ILE A 141 7.49 2.98 10.29
N LYS A 142 8.07 2.62 11.42
CA LYS A 142 8.40 1.25 11.76
C LYS A 142 7.14 0.42 12.01
N VAL A 143 6.98 -0.70 11.30
CA VAL A 143 5.86 -1.62 11.49
C VAL A 143 6.18 -2.54 12.65
N THR A 144 5.32 -2.56 13.67
CA THR A 144 5.54 -3.36 14.88
C THR A 144 4.44 -4.37 15.16
N ALA A 145 3.30 -4.25 14.50
CA ALA A 145 2.19 -5.17 14.70
C ALA A 145 1.38 -5.43 13.42
N ILE A 146 0.82 -6.61 13.35
CA ILE A 146 -0.29 -6.98 12.48
C ILE A 146 -1.52 -7.04 13.37
N GLY A 147 -2.49 -6.20 13.11
CA GLY A 147 -3.71 -6.08 13.92
C GLY A 147 -4.67 -7.24 13.73
N ASP A 148 -5.72 -7.23 14.53
CA ASP A 148 -6.76 -8.25 14.51
C ASP A 148 -7.45 -8.27 13.14
N LYS A 149 -7.62 -9.48 12.59
CA LYS A 149 -8.26 -9.73 11.28
C LYS A 149 -7.62 -9.01 10.08
N ALA A 150 -6.41 -8.46 10.19
CA ALA A 150 -5.79 -7.62 9.17
C ALA A 150 -5.65 -8.32 7.79
N LEU A 151 -5.41 -9.62 7.77
CA LEU A 151 -5.34 -10.44 6.55
C LEU A 151 -6.34 -11.61 6.58
N TYR A 152 -7.46 -11.43 7.29
CA TYR A 152 -8.50 -12.46 7.39
C TYR A 152 -9.04 -12.85 6.02
N GLY A 153 -9.18 -14.17 5.77
CA GLY A 153 -9.83 -14.69 4.58
C GLY A 153 -9.09 -14.44 3.27
N LYS A 154 -7.80 -14.11 3.29
CA LYS A 154 -7.00 -13.92 2.06
C LYS A 154 -6.71 -15.28 1.43
N TYR A 155 -7.71 -15.86 0.78
CA TYR A 155 -7.67 -17.20 0.19
C TYR A 155 -6.63 -17.36 -0.93
N GLN A 156 -6.18 -16.26 -1.54
CA GLN A 156 -5.14 -16.31 -2.57
C GLN A 156 -3.73 -16.47 -1.99
N LEU A 157 -3.54 -16.14 -0.70
CA LEU A 157 -2.26 -16.16 -0.03
C LEU A 157 -1.82 -17.61 0.23
N THR A 158 -0.65 -17.98 -0.29
CA THR A 158 -0.04 -19.31 -0.13
C THR A 158 1.18 -19.29 0.77
N GLU A 159 1.89 -18.16 0.80
CA GLU A 159 3.13 -17.97 1.55
C GLU A 159 3.18 -16.56 2.13
N VAL A 160 3.55 -16.45 3.41
CA VAL A 160 3.81 -15.17 4.05
C VAL A 160 5.16 -15.15 4.76
N THR A 161 5.90 -14.04 4.55
CA THR A 161 7.12 -13.72 5.30
C THR A 161 6.85 -12.48 6.13
N ILE A 162 7.01 -12.59 7.43
CA ILE A 162 6.78 -11.53 8.41
C ILE A 162 8.14 -11.00 8.87
N ALA A 163 8.32 -9.69 8.75
CA ALA A 163 9.58 -9.01 9.01
C ALA A 163 9.97 -9.03 10.50
N ASP A 164 11.23 -8.77 10.78
CA ASP A 164 11.84 -8.88 12.12
C ASP A 164 11.40 -7.78 13.10
N ASN A 165 10.86 -6.68 12.60
CA ASN A 165 10.31 -5.61 13.46
C ASN A 165 8.94 -5.95 14.07
N ILE A 166 8.23 -6.93 13.52
CA ILE A 166 6.89 -7.30 13.99
C ILE A 166 7.01 -8.01 15.34
N ARG A 167 6.33 -7.47 16.34
CA ARG A 167 6.32 -7.95 17.72
C ARG A 167 5.00 -8.58 18.13
N LYS A 168 3.93 -8.28 17.40
CA LYS A 168 2.60 -8.84 17.67
C LYS A 168 1.89 -9.19 16.37
N ILE A 169 1.24 -10.36 16.37
CA ILE A 169 0.24 -10.79 15.39
C ILE A 169 -1.05 -11.01 16.16
N GLY A 170 -2.06 -10.20 15.85
CA GLY A 170 -3.32 -10.12 16.57
C GLY A 170 -4.27 -11.28 16.29
N ASP A 171 -5.42 -11.25 16.96
CA ASP A 171 -6.45 -12.26 16.84
C ASP A 171 -6.99 -12.37 15.42
N TYR A 172 -7.10 -13.59 14.91
CA TYR A 172 -7.60 -13.89 13.57
C TYR A 172 -6.85 -13.18 12.44
N ALA A 173 -5.64 -12.66 12.66
CA ALA A 173 -4.93 -11.83 11.69
C ALA A 173 -4.81 -12.46 10.31
N PHE A 174 -4.57 -13.76 10.23
CA PHE A 174 -4.52 -14.57 8.99
C PHE A 174 -5.58 -15.66 8.95
N ALA A 175 -6.54 -15.68 9.87
CA ALA A 175 -7.51 -16.75 9.94
C ALA A 175 -8.28 -16.90 8.62
N ASN A 176 -8.67 -18.13 8.31
CA ASN A 176 -9.36 -18.50 7.08
C ASN A 176 -8.59 -18.19 5.77
N CYS A 177 -7.27 -18.05 5.81
CA CYS A 177 -6.42 -18.06 4.63
C CYS A 177 -6.29 -19.49 4.10
N LYS A 178 -7.30 -19.96 3.36
CA LYS A 178 -7.50 -21.38 3.00
C LYS A 178 -6.40 -22.03 2.16
N ASN A 179 -5.50 -21.23 1.58
CA ASN A 179 -4.36 -21.71 0.80
C ASN A 179 -3.01 -21.39 1.43
N LEU A 180 -2.98 -20.79 2.64
CA LEU A 180 -1.74 -20.44 3.31
C LEU A 180 -1.07 -21.68 3.90
N THR A 181 -0.01 -22.12 3.26
CA THR A 181 0.74 -23.33 3.63
C THR A 181 2.09 -23.04 4.25
N THR A 182 2.67 -21.86 3.98
CA THR A 182 4.02 -21.51 4.43
C THR A 182 4.03 -20.18 5.16
N VAL A 183 4.52 -20.19 6.39
CA VAL A 183 4.70 -19.00 7.24
C VAL A 183 6.14 -18.92 7.68
N THR A 184 6.77 -17.77 7.46
CA THR A 184 8.12 -17.46 7.97
C THR A 184 8.03 -16.18 8.81
N ILE A 185 8.41 -16.26 10.08
CA ILE A 185 8.47 -15.12 11.00
C ILE A 185 9.93 -14.86 11.35
N LYS A 186 10.46 -13.70 10.97
CA LYS A 186 11.86 -13.36 11.19
C LYS A 186 12.19 -12.97 12.63
N ASN A 187 11.18 -12.63 13.43
CA ASN A 187 11.34 -12.31 14.85
C ASN A 187 10.88 -13.49 15.71
N ASP A 188 11.81 -14.20 16.31
CA ASP A 188 11.56 -15.34 17.19
C ASP A 188 10.83 -14.97 18.51
N LYS A 189 10.82 -13.67 18.85
CA LYS A 189 10.13 -13.11 20.02
C LYS A 189 8.77 -12.48 19.68
N CYS A 190 8.26 -12.72 18.47
CA CYS A 190 6.96 -12.23 18.06
C CYS A 190 5.86 -12.93 18.89
N HIS A 191 5.03 -12.15 19.54
CA HIS A 191 3.82 -12.67 20.18
C HIS A 191 2.78 -12.98 19.09
N ILE A 192 2.26 -14.20 19.10
CA ILE A 192 1.26 -14.67 18.14
C ILE A 192 0.04 -15.08 18.95
N ASP A 193 -1.08 -14.38 18.73
CA ASP A 193 -2.34 -14.73 19.34
C ASP A 193 -2.82 -16.10 18.85
N SER A 194 -3.45 -16.90 19.70
CA SER A 194 -3.77 -18.31 19.41
C SER A 194 -4.67 -18.54 18.20
N SER A 195 -5.52 -17.57 17.88
CA SER A 195 -6.43 -17.59 16.74
C SER A 195 -5.83 -16.98 15.46
N SER A 196 -4.60 -16.44 15.51
CA SER A 196 -4.00 -15.67 14.39
C SER A 196 -4.01 -16.41 13.06
N PHE A 197 -3.81 -17.71 13.06
CA PHE A 197 -3.76 -18.57 11.88
C PHE A 197 -4.87 -19.64 11.87
N GLU A 198 -5.97 -19.39 12.53
CA GLU A 198 -7.09 -20.33 12.60
C GLU A 198 -7.59 -20.72 11.21
N ASN A 199 -7.88 -22.01 11.00
CA ASN A 199 -8.33 -22.56 9.73
C ASN A 199 -7.38 -22.33 8.53
N CYS A 200 -6.07 -22.19 8.77
CA CYS A 200 -5.05 -22.18 7.73
C CYS A 200 -4.41 -23.56 7.61
N PRO A 201 -4.22 -24.13 6.38
CA PRO A 201 -3.60 -25.44 6.18
C PRO A 201 -2.06 -25.33 6.23
N ILE A 202 -1.50 -24.76 7.30
CA ILE A 202 -0.06 -24.54 7.40
C ILE A 202 0.68 -25.85 7.54
N SER A 203 1.57 -26.14 6.60
CA SER A 203 2.46 -27.31 6.59
C SER A 203 3.92 -26.96 6.88
N SER A 204 4.28 -25.68 6.76
CA SER A 204 5.63 -25.17 7.05
C SER A 204 5.54 -23.89 7.87
N PHE A 205 6.02 -23.95 9.11
CA PHE A 205 6.13 -22.79 10.00
C PHE A 205 7.59 -22.64 10.43
N LYS A 206 8.20 -21.48 10.14
CA LYS A 206 9.63 -21.22 10.39
C LYS A 206 9.83 -19.93 11.17
N PHE A 207 10.77 -19.97 12.12
CA PHE A 207 11.37 -18.78 12.70
C PHE A 207 12.71 -18.54 12.03
N GLY A 208 13.00 -17.27 11.66
CA GLY A 208 14.22 -16.87 10.97
C GLY A 208 15.33 -16.45 11.91
#